data_822adf760a9bbf53f9dec6c9fee48097
#
_entry.id   822adf760a9bbf53f9dec6c9fee48097
#
_cell.length_a   1.000
_cell.length_b   1.000
_cell.length_c   1.000
_cell.angle_alpha   90.00
_cell.angle_beta   90.00
_cell.angle_gamma   90.00
#
_symmetry.space_group_name_H-M   'P 1'
#
loop_
_entity.id
_entity.type
_entity.pdbx_description
1 polymer ?
#
loop_
_entity_poly.entity_id
_entity_poly.type
_entity_poly.pdbx_seq_one_letter_code
_entity_poly.pdbx_strand_id
1 'polypeptide(L)'
;MNIDKVFKALADPKRLSLLVRVAEERSPSTVSHLAKGSGVDLSVVSRHLAMLREAGVIKCEKHGKEVLYTLQTDVVVRTLRQLADALECCCAEKDL
;
A
#
# COMPACT_ATOMS: atom_id res chain seq x y z
N MET A 1 10.56 7.75 7.96
CA MET A 1 9.52 7.27 7.01
C MET A 1 9.44 8.23 5.83
N ASN A 2 9.44 7.72 4.62
CA ASN A 2 9.48 8.55 3.43
C ASN A 2 8.08 8.76 2.85
N ILE A 3 7.47 9.91 3.16
CA ILE A 3 6.13 10.28 2.72
C ILE A 3 6.04 10.29 1.19
N ASP A 4 7.04 10.85 0.51
CA ASP A 4 7.06 10.92 -0.95
C ASP A 4 6.96 9.56 -1.59
N LYS A 5 7.71 8.60 -1.07
CA LYS A 5 7.76 7.26 -1.61
C LYS A 5 6.41 6.56 -1.49
N VAL A 6 5.76 6.75 -0.34
CA VAL A 6 4.43 6.17 -0.10
C VAL A 6 3.41 6.78 -1.06
N PHE A 7 3.38 8.10 -1.19
CA PHE A 7 2.39 8.74 -2.06
C PHE A 7 2.64 8.46 -3.53
N LYS A 8 3.88 8.34 -3.96
CA LYS A 8 4.18 7.93 -5.34
C LYS A 8 3.65 6.54 -5.63
N ALA A 9 3.80 5.62 -4.68
CA ALA A 9 3.29 4.27 -4.85
C ALA A 9 1.77 4.25 -4.93
N LEU A 10 1.09 5.10 -4.17
CA LEU A 10 -0.37 5.17 -4.13
C LEU A 10 -0.99 6.03 -5.23
N ALA A 11 -0.19 6.75 -6.01
CA ALA A 11 -0.71 7.66 -7.03
C ALA A 11 -1.35 6.94 -8.23
N ASP A 12 -0.99 5.68 -8.46
CA ASP A 12 -1.59 4.88 -9.52
C ASP A 12 -2.90 4.27 -9.02
N PRO A 13 -4.04 4.51 -9.71
CA PRO A 13 -5.33 3.97 -9.27
C PRO A 13 -5.34 2.45 -9.11
N LYS A 14 -4.61 1.74 -9.96
CA LYS A 14 -4.55 0.27 -9.90
C LYS A 14 -3.79 -0.19 -8.68
N ARG A 15 -2.69 0.49 -8.34
CA ARG A 15 -1.94 0.18 -7.13
C ARG A 15 -2.74 0.50 -5.88
N LEU A 16 -3.47 1.61 -5.90
CA LEU A 16 -4.32 1.97 -4.76
C LEU A 16 -5.43 0.93 -4.56
N SER A 17 -6.09 0.51 -5.64
CA SER A 17 -7.10 -0.57 -5.58
C SER A 17 -6.51 -1.85 -5.02
N LEU A 18 -5.30 -2.18 -5.43
CA LEU A 18 -4.63 -3.38 -4.96
C LEU A 18 -4.30 -3.29 -3.47
N LEU A 19 -3.86 -2.12 -3.02
CA LEU A 19 -3.61 -1.90 -1.59
C LEU A 19 -4.89 -2.11 -0.77
N VAL A 20 -6.00 -1.56 -1.24
CA VAL A 20 -7.30 -1.75 -0.59
C VAL A 20 -7.68 -3.22 -0.55
N ARG A 21 -7.42 -3.95 -1.65
CA ARG A 21 -7.69 -5.39 -1.72
C ARG A 21 -6.87 -6.15 -0.68
N VAL A 22 -5.60 -5.82 -0.52
CA VAL A 22 -4.74 -6.44 0.50
C VAL A 22 -5.29 -6.12 1.89
N ALA A 23 -5.73 -4.88 2.11
CA ALA A 23 -6.30 -4.46 3.38
C ALA A 23 -7.60 -5.18 3.73
N GLU A 24 -8.41 -5.52 2.73
CA GLU A 24 -9.67 -6.22 2.93
C GLU A 24 -9.47 -7.69 3.29
N GLU A 25 -8.34 -8.26 2.91
CA GLU A 25 -8.02 -9.64 3.24
C GLU A 25 -7.60 -9.76 4.69
N ARG A 26 -8.19 -10.69 5.43
CA ARG A 26 -7.89 -10.88 6.85
C ARG A 26 -6.70 -11.78 7.10
N SER A 27 -6.20 -12.41 6.05
CA SER A 27 -5.04 -13.30 6.14
C SER A 27 -4.07 -12.99 5.00
N PRO A 28 -2.79 -13.37 5.15
CA PRO A 28 -1.82 -13.19 4.08
C PRO A 28 -2.31 -13.83 2.78
N SER A 29 -2.07 -13.16 1.67
CA SER A 29 -2.63 -13.56 0.37
C SER A 29 -1.56 -13.70 -0.69
N THR A 30 -1.78 -14.65 -1.63
CA THR A 30 -0.89 -14.84 -2.78
C THR A 30 -1.23 -13.85 -3.90
N VAL A 31 -0.29 -13.69 -4.83
CA VAL A 31 -0.52 -12.87 -6.04
C VAL A 31 -1.75 -13.38 -6.80
N SER A 32 -1.87 -14.68 -6.95
CA SER A 32 -3.00 -15.29 -7.67
C SER A 32 -4.34 -14.94 -7.02
N HIS A 33 -4.40 -14.98 -5.71
CA HIS A 33 -5.61 -14.62 -4.99
C HIS A 33 -5.95 -13.14 -5.17
N LEU A 34 -4.95 -12.29 -5.03
CA LEU A 34 -5.15 -10.85 -5.16
C LEU A 34 -5.51 -10.43 -6.58
N ALA A 35 -5.06 -11.18 -7.58
CA ALA A 35 -5.37 -10.89 -8.98
C ALA A 35 -6.76 -11.34 -9.43
N LYS A 36 -7.41 -12.19 -8.65
CA LYS A 36 -8.74 -12.72 -9.01
C LYS A 36 -9.75 -11.60 -9.20
N GLY A 37 -10.43 -11.63 -10.33
CA GLY A 37 -11.47 -10.65 -10.64
C GLY A 37 -10.96 -9.28 -11.04
N SER A 38 -9.65 -9.07 -11.08
CA SER A 38 -9.08 -7.77 -11.43
C SER A 38 -9.04 -7.52 -12.93
N GLY A 39 -9.05 -8.59 -13.75
CA GLY A 39 -8.86 -8.47 -15.19
C GLY A 39 -7.44 -8.10 -15.59
N VAL A 40 -6.50 -8.12 -14.66
CA VAL A 40 -5.11 -7.72 -14.88
C VAL A 40 -4.22 -8.97 -14.83
N ASP A 41 -3.20 -9.01 -15.69
CA ASP A 41 -2.25 -10.12 -15.73
C ASP A 41 -1.48 -10.25 -14.42
N LEU A 42 -1.17 -11.50 -14.05
CA LEU A 42 -0.40 -11.77 -12.84
C LEU A 42 0.94 -11.03 -12.81
N SER A 43 1.60 -10.90 -13.96
CA SER A 43 2.88 -10.19 -14.04
C SER A 43 2.73 -8.72 -13.69
N VAL A 44 1.62 -8.11 -14.09
CA VAL A 44 1.34 -6.70 -13.77
C VAL A 44 1.00 -6.54 -12.29
N VAL A 45 0.17 -7.43 -11.76
CA VAL A 45 -0.18 -7.42 -10.33
C VAL A 45 1.08 -7.60 -9.49
N SER A 46 1.94 -8.54 -9.87
CA SER A 46 3.21 -8.79 -9.18
C SER A 46 4.10 -7.55 -9.16
N ARG A 47 4.16 -6.82 -10.28
CA ARG A 47 4.96 -5.60 -10.39
C ARG A 47 4.40 -4.50 -9.49
N HIS A 48 3.08 -4.35 -9.46
CA HIS A 48 2.44 -3.38 -8.56
C HIS A 48 2.70 -3.72 -7.09
N LEU A 49 2.63 -5.00 -6.74
CA LEU A 49 2.93 -5.44 -5.38
C LEU A 49 4.37 -5.16 -5.00
N ALA A 50 5.30 -5.35 -5.94
CA ALA A 50 6.72 -5.04 -5.70
C ALA A 50 6.91 -3.56 -5.40
N MET A 51 6.23 -2.68 -6.13
CA MET A 51 6.31 -1.24 -5.90
C MET A 51 5.72 -0.84 -4.56
N LEU A 52 4.60 -1.44 -4.17
CA LEU A 52 4.00 -1.21 -2.86
C LEU A 52 4.91 -1.70 -1.74
N ARG A 53 5.57 -2.83 -1.94
CA ARG A 53 6.51 -3.37 -0.96
C ARG A 53 7.72 -2.46 -0.79
N GLU A 54 8.27 -1.95 -1.88
CA GLU A 54 9.39 -1.01 -1.83
C GLU A 54 9.04 0.27 -1.07
N ALA A 55 7.80 0.70 -1.18
CA ALA A 55 7.33 1.88 -0.45
C ALA A 55 7.07 1.58 1.03
N GLY A 56 7.10 0.30 1.44
CA GLY A 56 6.92 -0.10 2.82
C GLY A 56 5.48 -0.23 3.27
N VAL A 57 4.51 -0.11 2.35
CA VAL A 57 3.09 -0.18 2.73
C VAL A 57 2.55 -1.61 2.78
N ILE A 58 3.25 -2.55 2.16
CA ILE A 58 2.96 -3.97 2.31
C ILE A 58 4.27 -4.71 2.58
N LYS A 59 4.15 -5.89 3.15
CA LYS A 59 5.30 -6.80 3.31
C LYS A 59 4.96 -8.14 2.69
N CYS A 60 5.97 -8.92 2.36
CA CYS A 60 5.77 -10.28 1.89
C CYS A 60 6.65 -11.24 2.66
N GLU A 61 6.15 -12.45 2.81
CA GLU A 61 6.89 -13.54 3.46
C GLU A 61 6.76 -14.79 2.60
N LYS A 62 7.86 -15.53 2.51
CA LYS A 62 7.87 -16.77 1.77
C LYS A 62 7.53 -17.93 2.70
N HIS A 63 6.51 -18.69 2.33
CA HIS A 63 6.08 -19.89 3.06
C HIS A 63 6.07 -21.05 2.08
N GLY A 64 7.13 -21.86 2.13
CA GLY A 64 7.29 -22.95 1.17
C GLY A 64 7.48 -22.40 -0.23
N LYS A 65 6.59 -22.76 -1.14
CA LYS A 65 6.62 -22.29 -2.54
C LYS A 65 5.80 -21.01 -2.74
N GLU A 66 5.04 -20.62 -1.72
CA GLU A 66 4.16 -19.45 -1.83
C GLU A 66 4.82 -18.21 -1.24
N VAL A 67 4.50 -17.07 -1.85
CA VAL A 67 4.84 -15.76 -1.31
C VAL A 67 3.53 -15.12 -0.88
N LEU A 68 3.44 -14.71 0.37
CA LEU A 68 2.23 -14.17 0.97
C LEU A 68 2.41 -12.70 1.29
N TYR A 69 1.41 -11.90 0.97
CA TYR A 69 1.43 -10.45 1.13
C TYR A 69 0.46 -10.00 2.21
N THR A 70 0.90 -9.05 3.04
CA THR A 70 0.08 -8.45 4.10
C THR A 70 0.28 -6.94 4.12
N LEU A 71 -0.71 -6.22 4.63
CA LEU A 71 -0.66 -4.77 4.75
C LEU A 71 0.22 -4.37 5.95
N GLN A 72 1.05 -3.35 5.75
CA GLN A 72 1.76 -2.68 6.84
C GLN A 72 0.88 -1.53 7.31
N THR A 73 -0.16 -1.86 8.06
CA THR A 73 -1.19 -0.90 8.47
C THR A 73 -0.61 0.30 9.21
N ASP A 74 0.32 0.05 10.13
CA ASP A 74 0.94 1.10 10.92
C ASP A 74 1.72 2.09 10.06
N VAL A 75 2.40 1.63 9.02
CA VAL A 75 3.14 2.50 8.09
C VAL A 75 2.19 3.41 7.35
N VAL A 76 1.13 2.84 6.79
CA VAL A 76 0.14 3.59 6.00
C VAL A 76 -0.55 4.64 6.89
N VAL A 77 -1.06 4.22 8.03
CA VAL A 77 -1.79 5.11 8.93
C VAL A 77 -0.88 6.22 9.45
N ARG A 78 0.35 5.89 9.83
CA ARG A 78 1.30 6.86 10.36
C ARG A 78 1.67 7.89 9.30
N THR A 79 1.88 7.45 8.05
CA THR A 79 2.20 8.35 6.94
C THR A 79 1.06 9.33 6.69
N LEU A 80 -0.18 8.83 6.66
CA LEU A 80 -1.34 9.68 6.44
C LEU A 80 -1.53 10.68 7.60
N ARG A 81 -1.30 10.24 8.83
CA ARG A 81 -1.38 11.12 10.00
C ARG A 81 -0.32 12.20 9.97
N GLN A 82 0.91 11.88 9.55
CA GLN A 82 1.97 12.87 9.43
C GLN A 82 1.58 13.98 8.44
N LEU A 83 0.99 13.61 7.32
CA LEU A 83 0.53 14.59 6.35
C LEU A 83 -0.62 15.42 6.92
N ALA A 84 -1.58 14.77 7.54
CA ALA A 84 -2.72 15.47 8.14
C ALA A 84 -2.25 16.45 9.21
N ASP A 85 -1.34 16.04 10.09
CA ASP A 85 -0.80 16.90 11.14
C ASP A 85 -0.07 18.11 10.56
N ALA A 86 0.73 17.89 9.52
CA ALA A 86 1.46 18.98 8.87
C ALA A 86 0.51 19.99 8.24
N LEU A 87 -0.54 19.50 7.58
CA LEU A 87 -1.53 20.39 6.95
C LEU A 87 -2.35 21.15 7.99
N GLU A 88 -2.73 20.51 9.07
CA GLU A 88 -3.46 21.15 10.16
C GLU A 88 -2.63 22.25 10.82
N CYS A 89 -1.35 21.96 11.06
CA CYS A 89 -0.42 22.93 11.63
C CYS A 89 -0.29 24.16 10.72
N CYS A 90 -0.11 23.96 9.43
CA CYS A 90 0.00 25.05 8.46
C CYS A 90 -1.28 25.86 8.38
N CYS A 91 -2.45 25.21 8.41
CA CYS A 91 -3.74 25.90 8.40
C CYS A 91 -3.93 26.73 9.65
N ALA A 92 -3.57 26.20 10.82
CA ALA A 92 -3.65 26.93 12.08
C ALA A 92 -2.80 28.19 12.06
N GLU A 93 -1.60 28.13 11.50
CA GLU A 93 -0.72 29.29 11.34
C GLU A 93 -1.30 30.34 10.40
N LYS A 94 -1.94 29.89 9.31
CA LYS A 94 -2.55 30.79 8.33
C LYS A 94 -3.78 31.50 8.86
N ASP A 95 -4.48 30.87 9.78
CA ASP A 95 -5.70 31.43 10.38
C ASP A 95 -5.39 32.50 11.41
N LEU A 96 -4.14 32.65 11.77
CA LEU A 96 -3.69 33.71 12.67
C LEU A 96 -3.44 34.99 11.89
#